data_f8c0bd9fec00170ed6354e24ba30e101
#
_entry.id   f8c0bd9fec00170ed6354e24ba30e101
#
_cell.length_a   1.000
_cell.length_b   1.000
_cell.length_c   1.000
_cell.angle_alpha   90.00
_cell.angle_beta   90.00
_cell.angle_gamma   90.00
#
_symmetry.space_group_name_H-M   'P 1'
#
loop_
_entity.id
_entity.type
_entity.pdbx_description
1 polymer ?
#
loop_
_entity_poly.entity_id
_entity_poly.type
_entity_poly.pdbx_seq_one_letter_code
_entity_poly.pdbx_strand_id
1 'polypeptide(L)'
;MLYKIGDFSKETGVPIKTLRYYNEIDLFNPVEVNLFTGYRYYSSDQIEDLNLILKLKKVGFSLEEIKKYWNNFNNDIMLKKRDELIKNIDELKENISEIENLRSHIINGKIILKENNKKNSVKEKRRLLWKIQTF
;
A
#
# COMPACT_ATOMS: atom_id res chain seq x y z
N MET A 1 9.63 25.55 15.62
CA MET A 1 11.06 25.27 15.44
C MET A 1 11.30 24.73 14.04
N LEU A 2 12.31 25.24 13.38
CA LEU A 2 12.70 24.78 12.05
C LEU A 2 13.82 23.76 12.12
N TYR A 3 13.71 22.72 11.30
CA TYR A 3 14.72 21.67 11.13
C TYR A 3 15.25 21.70 9.71
N LYS A 4 16.54 21.57 9.54
CA LYS A 4 17.11 21.16 8.25
C LYS A 4 16.65 19.74 7.93
N ILE A 5 16.61 19.36 6.66
CA ILE A 5 16.11 18.06 6.23
C ILE A 5 16.79 16.88 6.96
N GLY A 6 18.09 16.96 7.20
CA GLY A 6 18.82 15.92 7.93
C GLY A 6 18.38 15.79 9.39
N ASP A 7 18.15 16.90 10.06
CA ASP A 7 17.69 16.92 11.45
C ASP A 7 16.22 16.49 11.55
N PHE A 8 15.39 16.89 10.59
CA PHE A 8 14.00 16.46 10.50
C PHE A 8 13.89 14.95 10.25
N SER A 9 14.78 14.41 9.41
CA SER A 9 14.89 12.96 9.19
C SER A 9 15.22 12.21 10.49
N LYS A 10 16.14 12.71 11.27
CA LYS A 10 16.50 12.11 12.57
C LYS A 10 15.36 12.19 13.57
N GLU A 11 14.68 13.32 13.64
CA GLU A 11 13.56 13.54 14.57
C GLU A 11 12.37 12.65 14.26
N THR A 12 12.05 12.46 12.98
CA THR A 12 10.88 11.73 12.53
C THR A 12 11.15 10.26 12.23
N GLY A 13 12.40 9.86 12.06
CA GLY A 13 12.79 8.53 11.61
C GLY A 13 12.54 8.28 10.13
N VAL A 14 12.16 9.29 9.37
CA VAL A 14 11.90 9.17 7.93
C VAL A 14 13.17 9.48 7.15
N PRO A 15 13.61 8.60 6.24
CA PRO A 15 14.83 8.83 5.46
C PRO A 15 14.78 10.13 4.65
N ILE A 16 15.92 10.80 4.52
CA ILE A 16 16.06 12.02 3.70
C ILE A 16 15.58 11.76 2.27
N LYS A 17 15.92 10.64 1.71
CA LYS A 17 15.50 10.23 0.36
C LYS A 17 13.97 10.22 0.23
N THR A 18 13.26 9.73 1.23
CA THR A 18 11.80 9.71 1.26
C THR A 18 11.24 11.12 1.35
N LEU A 19 11.79 11.97 2.21
CA LEU A 19 11.38 13.37 2.34
C LEU A 19 11.57 14.13 1.03
N ARG A 20 12.69 13.93 0.35
CA ARG A 20 12.94 14.53 -0.97
C ARG A 20 11.95 14.04 -2.01
N TYR A 21 11.66 12.75 -2.02
CA TYR A 21 10.68 12.17 -2.95
C TYR A 21 9.28 12.74 -2.70
N TYR A 22 8.86 12.86 -1.46
CA TYR A 22 7.56 13.46 -1.12
C TYR A 22 7.46 14.92 -1.55
N ASN A 23 8.55 15.65 -1.52
CA ASN A 23 8.61 17.00 -2.07
C ASN A 23 8.54 17.01 -3.60
N GLU A 24 9.25 16.10 -4.28
CA GLU A 24 9.22 15.99 -5.74
C GLU A 24 7.81 15.72 -6.28
N ILE A 25 7.04 14.87 -5.62
CA ILE A 25 5.67 14.55 -6.02
C ILE A 25 4.64 15.53 -5.45
N ASP A 26 5.07 16.59 -4.79
CA ASP A 26 4.20 17.60 -4.17
C ASP A 26 3.21 17.03 -3.15
N LEU A 27 3.66 16.03 -2.39
CA LEU A 27 2.87 15.42 -1.32
C LEU A 27 3.12 16.06 0.03
N PHE A 28 4.38 16.28 0.36
CA PHE A 28 4.82 16.83 1.64
C PHE A 28 6.03 17.74 1.39
N ASN A 29 5.84 19.03 1.61
CA ASN A 29 6.81 20.05 1.21
C ASN A 29 7.46 20.71 2.42
N PRO A 30 8.74 21.13 2.31
CA PRO A 30 9.33 21.97 3.34
C PRO A 30 8.60 23.30 3.43
N VAL A 31 8.55 23.88 4.63
CA VAL A 31 7.93 25.20 4.82
C VAL A 31 8.78 26.32 4.26
N GLU A 32 10.09 26.09 4.11
CA GLU A 32 11.03 27.09 3.62
C GLU A 32 12.16 26.40 2.83
N VAL A 33 12.57 27.05 1.73
CA VAL A 33 13.73 26.67 0.96
C VAL A 33 14.62 27.90 0.83
N ASN A 34 15.87 27.78 1.24
CA ASN A 34 16.86 28.85 1.04
C ASN A 34 17.28 28.87 -0.43
N LEU A 35 16.97 29.97 -1.13
CA LEU A 35 17.22 30.10 -2.56
C LEU A 35 18.71 30.12 -2.92
N PHE A 36 19.58 30.54 -1.97
CA PHE A 36 21.02 30.61 -2.21
C PHE A 36 21.72 29.28 -1.97
N THR A 37 21.34 28.55 -0.91
CA THR A 37 21.98 27.29 -0.54
C THR A 37 21.21 26.06 -1.04
N GLY A 38 19.95 26.20 -1.38
CA GLY A 38 19.07 25.11 -1.70
C GLY A 38 18.62 24.28 -0.49
N TYR A 39 18.99 24.69 0.71
CA TYR A 39 18.62 23.96 1.93
C TYR A 39 17.12 24.01 2.17
N ARG A 40 16.56 22.84 2.49
CA ARG A 40 15.13 22.67 2.82
C ARG A 40 14.97 22.65 4.34
N TYR A 41 13.97 23.38 4.81
CA TYR A 41 13.62 23.47 6.23
C TYR A 41 12.20 23.00 6.45
N TYR A 42 12.03 22.18 7.47
CA TYR A 42 10.75 21.65 7.90
C TYR A 42 10.41 22.18 9.29
N SER A 43 9.12 22.35 9.55
CA SER A 43 8.62 22.82 10.85
C SER A 43 8.23 21.65 11.75
N SER A 44 8.36 21.82 13.06
CA SER A 44 7.84 20.87 14.04
C SER A 44 6.33 20.63 13.89
N ASP A 45 5.58 21.64 13.42
CA ASP A 45 4.14 21.52 13.15
C ASP A 45 3.84 20.51 12.04
N GLN A 46 4.79 20.23 11.16
CA GLN A 46 4.64 19.27 10.07
C GLN A 46 4.78 17.81 10.49
N ILE A 47 5.25 17.55 11.70
CA ILE A 47 5.47 16.18 12.20
C ILE A 47 4.17 15.39 12.24
N GLU A 48 3.08 16.01 12.68
CA GLU A 48 1.75 15.36 12.72
C GLU A 48 1.25 14.99 11.33
N ASP A 49 1.40 15.89 10.36
CA ASP A 49 1.00 15.63 8.97
C ASP A 49 1.82 14.49 8.35
N LEU A 50 3.13 14.48 8.60
CA LEU A 50 3.99 13.39 8.14
C LEU A 50 3.59 12.05 8.75
N ASN A 51 3.32 12.03 10.05
CA ASN A 51 2.85 10.83 10.74
C ASN A 51 1.52 10.32 10.16
N LEU A 52 0.62 11.23 9.83
CA LEU A 52 -0.66 10.87 9.20
C LEU A 52 -0.44 10.27 7.81
N ILE A 53 0.43 10.85 7.00
CA ILE A 53 0.80 10.29 5.68
C ILE A 53 1.32 8.86 5.84
N LEU A 54 2.20 8.62 6.81
CA LEU A 54 2.77 7.28 7.05
C LEU A 54 1.70 6.28 7.50
N LYS A 55 0.75 6.69 8.33
CA LYS A 55 -0.37 5.85 8.76
C LYS A 55 -1.29 5.49 7.60
N LEU A 56 -1.65 6.47 6.78
CA LEU A 56 -2.49 6.24 5.61
C LEU A 56 -1.83 5.29 4.61
N LYS A 57 -0.53 5.47 4.37
CA LYS A 57 0.25 4.55 3.53
C LYS A 57 0.27 3.14 4.08
N LYS A 58 0.46 3.00 5.39
CA LYS A 58 0.49 1.70 6.07
C LYS A 58 -0.81 0.91 5.91
N VAL A 59 -1.95 1.60 5.94
CA VAL A 59 -3.26 0.94 5.81
C VAL A 59 -3.71 0.74 4.36
N GLY A 60 -2.86 1.09 3.40
CA GLY A 60 -3.07 0.74 2.00
C GLY A 60 -3.48 1.86 1.06
N PHE A 61 -3.48 3.13 1.52
CA PHE A 61 -3.65 4.24 0.60
C PHE A 61 -2.37 4.46 -0.21
N SER A 62 -2.53 4.66 -1.51
CA SER A 62 -1.40 5.05 -2.37
C SER A 62 -1.03 6.51 -2.11
N LEU A 63 0.20 6.89 -2.48
CA LEU A 63 0.63 8.29 -2.36
C LEU A 63 -0.25 9.22 -3.19
N GLU A 64 -0.72 8.77 -4.35
CA GLU A 64 -1.65 9.51 -5.19
C GLU A 64 -2.99 9.72 -4.50
N GLU A 65 -3.54 8.69 -3.87
CA GLU A 65 -4.78 8.78 -3.10
C GLU A 65 -4.63 9.72 -1.90
N ILE A 66 -3.52 9.63 -1.16
CA ILE A 66 -3.23 10.50 -0.03
C ILE A 66 -3.20 11.98 -0.47
N LYS A 67 -2.50 12.26 -1.56
CA LYS A 67 -2.43 13.59 -2.14
C LYS A 67 -3.80 14.10 -2.59
N LYS A 68 -4.54 13.25 -3.30
CA LYS A 68 -5.86 13.57 -3.84
C LYS A 68 -6.87 13.92 -2.75
N TYR A 69 -6.88 13.16 -1.67
CA TYR A 69 -7.89 13.28 -0.61
C TYR A 69 -7.41 14.06 0.61
N TRP A 70 -6.22 14.65 0.59
CA TRP A 70 -5.56 15.22 1.78
C TRP A 70 -6.48 16.08 2.66
N ASN A 71 -7.22 16.99 2.05
CA ASN A 71 -8.15 17.86 2.78
C ASN A 71 -9.62 17.42 2.65
N ASN A 72 -9.86 16.26 2.07
CA ASN A 72 -11.21 15.81 1.72
C ASN A 72 -11.47 14.35 2.11
N PHE A 73 -10.73 13.81 3.07
CA PHE A 73 -11.03 12.50 3.62
C PHE A 73 -12.39 12.52 4.28
N ASN A 74 -13.18 11.48 4.04
CA ASN A 74 -14.49 11.30 4.64
C ASN A 74 -14.72 9.83 4.99
N ASN A 75 -15.83 9.57 5.66
CA ASN A 75 -16.18 8.23 6.10
C ASN A 75 -16.34 7.25 4.93
N ASP A 76 -16.91 7.70 3.81
CA ASP A 76 -17.12 6.84 2.63
C ASP A 76 -15.80 6.36 2.03
N ILE A 77 -14.79 7.22 1.96
CA ILE A 77 -13.43 6.86 1.50
C ILE A 77 -12.83 5.80 2.41
N MET A 78 -12.98 5.98 3.73
CA MET A 78 -12.46 5.03 4.73
C MET A 78 -13.18 3.68 4.64
N LEU A 79 -14.50 3.68 4.51
CA LEU A 79 -15.30 2.46 4.38
C LEU A 79 -14.96 1.70 3.10
N LYS A 80 -14.75 2.40 1.99
CA LYS A 80 -14.31 1.79 0.73
C LYS A 80 -12.95 1.10 0.88
N LYS A 81 -12.00 1.73 1.54
CA LYS A 81 -10.69 1.13 1.82
C LYS A 81 -10.81 -0.10 2.70
N ARG A 82 -11.65 -0.03 3.74
CA ARG A 82 -11.96 -1.19 4.59
C ARG A 82 -12.50 -2.35 3.77
N ASP A 83 -13.45 -2.10 2.88
CA ASP A 83 -14.08 -3.13 2.06
C ASP A 83 -13.09 -3.76 1.07
N GLU A 84 -12.18 -2.96 0.51
CA GLU A 84 -11.05 -3.47 -0.30
C GLU A 84 -10.16 -4.43 0.50
N LEU A 85 -9.84 -4.07 1.75
CA LEU A 85 -9.03 -4.92 2.63
C LEU A 85 -9.74 -6.22 3.00
N ILE A 86 -11.05 -6.17 3.26
CA ILE A 86 -11.87 -7.35 3.54
C ILE A 86 -11.86 -8.29 2.34
N LYS A 87 -12.03 -7.75 1.14
CA LYS A 87 -11.94 -8.52 -0.10
C LYS A 87 -10.58 -9.19 -0.25
N ASN A 88 -9.49 -8.48 0.06
CA ASN A 88 -8.15 -9.04 0.03
C ASN A 88 -7.98 -10.19 1.03
N ILE A 89 -8.57 -10.08 2.21
CA ILE A 89 -8.57 -11.17 3.21
C ILE A 89 -9.26 -12.41 2.64
N ASP A 90 -10.40 -12.26 2.01
CA ASP A 90 -11.15 -13.38 1.43
C ASP A 90 -10.36 -14.05 0.31
N GLU A 91 -9.71 -13.27 -0.57
CA GLU A 91 -8.84 -13.79 -1.62
C GLU A 91 -7.64 -14.56 -1.04
N LEU A 92 -7.02 -14.04 0.02
CA LEU A 92 -5.90 -14.71 0.70
C LEU A 92 -6.35 -16.02 1.35
N LYS A 93 -7.53 -16.08 1.94
CA LYS A 93 -8.10 -17.31 2.48
C LYS A 93 -8.32 -18.36 1.40
N GLU A 94 -8.83 -17.97 0.25
CA GLU A 94 -8.98 -18.87 -0.90
C GLU A 94 -7.63 -19.38 -1.38
N ASN A 95 -6.61 -18.52 -1.44
CA ASN A 95 -5.27 -18.90 -1.85
C ASN A 95 -4.64 -19.91 -0.87
N ILE A 96 -4.83 -19.71 0.42
CA ILE A 96 -4.35 -20.64 1.46
C ILE A 96 -5.02 -22.00 1.29
N SER A 97 -6.34 -22.01 1.05
CA SER A 97 -7.09 -23.23 0.81
C SER A 97 -6.58 -23.97 -0.42
N GLU A 98 -6.29 -23.25 -1.50
CA GLU A 98 -5.73 -23.84 -2.72
C GLU A 98 -4.32 -24.42 -2.49
N ILE A 99 -3.47 -23.74 -1.73
CA ILE A 99 -2.15 -24.25 -1.38
C ILE A 99 -2.27 -25.54 -0.57
N GLU A 100 -3.19 -25.61 0.39
CA GLU A 100 -3.43 -26.85 1.15
C GLU A 100 -3.91 -27.96 0.24
N ASN A 101 -4.78 -27.68 -0.72
CA ASN A 101 -5.20 -28.64 -1.71
C ASN A 101 -4.04 -29.15 -2.57
N LEU A 102 -3.23 -28.24 -3.11
CA LEU A 102 -2.06 -28.59 -3.92
C LEU A 102 -1.04 -29.38 -3.10
N ARG A 103 -0.83 -29.02 -1.84
CA ARG A 103 0.07 -29.72 -0.93
C ARG A 103 -0.33 -31.18 -0.74
N SER A 104 -1.61 -31.47 -0.68
CA SER A 104 -2.13 -32.84 -0.55
C SER A 104 -1.91 -33.71 -1.80
N HIS A 105 -1.57 -33.09 -2.94
CA HIS A 105 -1.36 -33.76 -4.22
C HIS A 105 0.11 -33.91 -4.60
N ILE A 106 1.03 -33.65 -3.68
CA ILE A 106 2.47 -33.79 -3.94
C ILE A 106 2.87 -35.27 -3.82
N ILE A 107 3.42 -35.82 -4.90
CA ILE A 107 3.98 -37.18 -4.95
C ILE A 107 5.35 -37.12 -5.59
N ASN A 108 6.40 -37.52 -4.84
CA ASN A 108 7.80 -37.54 -5.31
C ASN A 108 8.23 -36.17 -5.91
N GLY A 109 7.89 -35.07 -5.22
CA GLY A 109 8.24 -33.70 -5.64
C GLY A 109 7.44 -33.16 -6.81
N LYS A 110 6.39 -33.86 -7.24
CA LYS A 110 5.50 -33.40 -8.32
C LYS A 110 4.09 -33.22 -7.81
N ILE A 111 3.40 -32.21 -8.33
CA ILE A 111 1.98 -31.99 -8.05
C ILE A 111 1.16 -32.76 -9.09
N ILE A 112 0.39 -33.74 -8.64
CA ILE A 112 -0.45 -34.57 -9.50
C ILE A 112 -1.90 -34.36 -9.12
N LEU A 113 -2.64 -33.65 -9.98
CA LEU A 113 -4.07 -33.47 -9.84
C LEU A 113 -4.76 -34.68 -10.47
N LYS A 114 -5.46 -35.48 -9.65
CA LYS A 114 -6.27 -36.59 -10.18
C LYS A 114 -7.46 -36.02 -10.94
N GLU A 115 -7.70 -36.56 -12.13
CA GLU A 115 -8.88 -36.23 -12.91
C GLU A 115 -10.15 -36.73 -12.21
N ASN A 116 -10.83 -35.84 -11.51
CA ASN A 116 -12.18 -36.06 -11.03
C ASN A 116 -13.17 -35.26 -11.88
N ASN A 117 -14.40 -35.78 -12.04
CA ASN A 117 -15.49 -35.17 -12.80
C ASN A 117 -15.93 -33.75 -12.32
N LYS A 118 -15.18 -33.13 -11.42
CA LYS A 118 -15.34 -31.75 -10.95
C LYS A 118 -14.46 -30.75 -11.69
N LYS A 119 -13.82 -31.13 -12.79
CA LYS A 119 -12.92 -30.28 -13.59
C LYS A 119 -13.53 -28.96 -14.03
N ASN A 120 -14.81 -28.92 -14.29
CA ASN A 120 -15.49 -27.74 -14.85
C ASN A 120 -15.59 -26.59 -13.84
N SER A 121 -15.82 -26.86 -12.56
CA SER A 121 -16.02 -25.80 -11.57
C SER A 121 -14.73 -25.06 -11.19
N VAL A 122 -13.58 -25.75 -11.18
CA VAL A 122 -12.28 -25.14 -10.87
C VAL A 122 -11.76 -24.31 -12.04
N LYS A 123 -11.93 -24.83 -13.28
CA LYS A 123 -11.56 -24.07 -14.49
C LYS A 123 -12.42 -22.82 -14.67
N GLU A 124 -13.70 -22.85 -14.36
CA GLU A 124 -14.57 -21.68 -14.39
C GLU A 124 -14.19 -20.65 -13.34
N LYS A 125 -13.89 -21.06 -12.11
CA LYS A 125 -13.42 -20.16 -11.05
C LYS A 125 -12.09 -19.50 -11.43
N ARG A 126 -11.15 -20.22 -12.02
CA ARG A 126 -9.89 -19.67 -12.53
C ARG A 126 -10.11 -18.69 -13.68
N ARG A 127 -11.00 -18.98 -14.62
CA ARG A 127 -11.36 -18.05 -15.70
C ARG A 127 -11.97 -16.77 -15.18
N LEU A 128 -12.83 -16.84 -14.16
CA LEU A 128 -13.42 -15.68 -13.51
C LEU A 128 -12.38 -14.85 -12.76
N LEU A 129 -11.43 -15.49 -12.06
CA LEU A 129 -10.33 -14.81 -11.37
C LEU A 129 -9.40 -14.08 -12.35
N TRP A 130 -9.07 -14.71 -13.48
CA TRP A 130 -8.29 -14.10 -14.55
C TRP A 130 -8.97 -12.87 -15.16
N LYS A 131 -10.29 -12.93 -15.38
CA LYS A 131 -11.07 -11.80 -15.89
C LYS A 131 -11.12 -10.63 -14.90
N ILE A 132 -11.10 -10.88 -13.60
CA ILE A 132 -11.08 -9.85 -12.57
C ILE A 132 -9.70 -9.20 -12.47
N GLN A 133 -8.61 -9.94 -12.69
CA GLN A 133 -7.23 -9.43 -12.64
C GLN A 133 -6.81 -8.61 -13.86
N THR A 134 -7.50 -8.74 -14.99
CA THR A 134 -7.20 -8.01 -16.24
C THR A 134 -7.93 -6.68 -16.37
N PHE A 135 -8.76 -6.33 -15.43
CA PHE A 135 -9.41 -5.03 -15.30
C PHE A 135 -8.81 -4.29 -14.11
#